data_8a8f44f249c690579919e9ec7ca4847a
#
_entry.id   8a8f44f249c690579919e9ec7ca4847a
#
_cell.length_a   1.000
_cell.length_b   1.000
_cell.length_c   1.000
_cell.angle_alpha   90.00
_cell.angle_beta   90.00
_cell.angle_gamma   90.00
#
_symmetry.space_group_name_H-M   'P 1'
#
loop_
_entity.id
_entity.type
_entity.pdbx_description
1 polymer ?
#
loop_
_entity_poly.entity_id
_entity_poly.type
_entity_poly.pdbx_seq_one_letter_code
_entity_poly.pdbx_strand_id
1 'polypeptide(L)'
;MHHEFSHILHQQKKYPTEYAQINPADYDPIKWQERTNKEAWQMGYVTNYGSSQATEDFVEVIANYIVKPDAWWQNMLKEAGEEGAAIINQKWEICNTWLAEKWNIDLQAMHDEVQKRQNNLDIEKVMNLEFLNGK
;
A
#
# COMPACT_ATOMS: atom_id res chain seq x y z
N MET A 1 -3.76 -10.86 -2.57
CA MET A 1 -3.16 -11.10 -3.89
C MET A 1 -1.99 -10.15 -4.18
N HIS A 2 -2.20 -8.85 -4.09
CA HIS A 2 -1.13 -7.87 -4.38
C HIS A 2 0.00 -7.89 -3.36
N HIS A 3 -0.30 -8.21 -2.11
CA HIS A 3 0.71 -8.40 -1.05
C HIS A 3 1.68 -9.52 -1.43
N GLU A 4 1.14 -10.69 -1.80
CA GLU A 4 1.94 -11.85 -2.18
C GLU A 4 2.75 -11.59 -3.45
N PHE A 5 2.15 -10.89 -4.42
CA PHE A 5 2.83 -10.50 -5.65
C PHE A 5 4.04 -9.62 -5.35
N SER A 6 3.88 -8.66 -4.44
CA SER A 6 4.97 -7.77 -4.03
C SER A 6 6.10 -8.54 -3.33
N HIS A 7 5.77 -9.55 -2.54
CA HIS A 7 6.78 -10.44 -1.94
C HIS A 7 7.56 -11.21 -3.01
N ILE A 8 6.88 -11.73 -4.03
CA ILE A 8 7.54 -12.43 -5.13
C ILE A 8 8.52 -11.51 -5.86
N LEU A 9 8.11 -10.27 -6.12
CA LEU A 9 8.96 -9.29 -6.78
C LEU A 9 10.25 -9.03 -6.01
N HIS A 10 10.16 -8.78 -4.70
CA HIS A 10 11.37 -8.46 -3.93
C HIS A 10 12.25 -9.68 -3.63
N GLN A 11 11.70 -10.89 -3.69
CA GLN A 11 12.48 -12.13 -3.57
C GLN A 11 13.38 -12.34 -4.79
N GLN A 12 12.92 -11.97 -5.97
CA GLN A 12 13.69 -12.11 -7.20
C GLN A 12 14.71 -10.98 -7.37
N LYS A 13 14.35 -9.77 -6.95
CA LYS A 13 15.22 -8.59 -7.00
C LYS A 13 15.15 -7.91 -5.63
N LYS A 14 16.32 -7.76 -5.01
CA LYS A 14 16.42 -7.21 -3.66
C LYS A 14 15.80 -5.82 -3.61
N TYR A 15 14.95 -5.58 -2.61
CA TYR A 15 14.37 -4.26 -2.37
C TYR A 15 15.46 -3.27 -1.91
N PRO A 16 15.24 -1.95 -2.06
CA PRO A 16 16.26 -0.96 -1.71
C PRO A 16 16.59 -0.98 -0.21
N THR A 17 17.88 -1.09 0.13
CA THR A 17 18.32 -1.11 1.52
C THR A 17 18.02 0.21 2.23
N GLU A 18 18.03 1.32 1.52
CA GLU A 18 17.67 2.65 2.03
C GLU A 18 16.26 2.70 2.61
N TYR A 19 15.35 1.87 2.10
CA TYR A 19 13.98 1.78 2.61
C TYR A 19 13.96 1.39 4.09
N ALA A 20 14.75 0.39 4.46
CA ALA A 20 14.84 -0.10 5.83
C ALA A 20 15.47 0.92 6.79
N GLN A 21 16.14 1.95 6.26
CA GLN A 21 16.83 2.96 7.06
C GLN A 21 15.96 4.18 7.40
N ILE A 22 14.75 4.26 6.85
CA ILE A 22 13.90 5.45 7.03
C ILE A 22 13.47 5.62 8.49
N ASN A 23 12.88 4.58 9.09
CA ASN A 23 12.47 4.59 10.50
C ASN A 23 12.65 3.21 11.15
N PRO A 24 13.90 2.70 11.16
CA PRO A 24 14.16 1.32 11.59
C PRO A 24 13.87 1.05 13.07
N ALA A 25 13.97 2.05 13.92
CA ALA A 25 13.78 1.89 15.36
C ALA A 25 12.32 1.61 15.75
N ASP A 26 11.39 1.91 14.87
CA ASP A 26 9.96 1.78 15.15
C ASP A 26 9.38 0.42 14.77
N TYR A 27 10.14 -0.43 14.07
CA TYR A 27 9.68 -1.77 13.74
C TYR A 27 9.60 -2.63 15.00
N ASP A 28 8.47 -3.31 15.16
CA ASP A 28 8.27 -4.23 16.30
C ASP A 28 7.60 -5.52 15.83
N PRO A 29 8.39 -6.60 15.63
CA PRO A 29 7.86 -7.86 15.12
C PRO A 29 6.91 -8.57 16.09
N ILE A 30 6.89 -8.15 17.35
CA ILE A 30 6.10 -8.81 18.39
C ILE A 30 4.85 -8.02 18.75
N LYS A 31 5.00 -6.70 18.99
CA LYS A 31 3.94 -5.86 19.53
C LYS A 31 3.20 -5.02 18.49
N TRP A 32 3.48 -5.20 17.21
CA TRP A 32 2.81 -4.43 16.16
C TRP A 32 1.28 -4.56 16.22
N GLN A 33 0.77 -5.69 16.69
CA GLN A 33 -0.66 -5.97 16.80
C GLN A 33 -1.36 -5.05 17.81
N GLU A 34 -0.62 -4.50 18.77
CA GLU A 34 -1.15 -3.58 19.77
C GLU A 34 -1.37 -2.18 19.20
N ARG A 35 -0.82 -1.89 18.03
CA ARG A 35 -0.97 -0.60 17.35
C ARG A 35 -2.24 -0.60 16.51
N THR A 36 -2.98 0.52 16.54
CA THR A 36 -4.07 0.74 15.58
C THR A 36 -3.45 1.16 14.24
N ASN A 37 -4.21 1.03 13.16
CA ASN A 37 -3.75 1.54 11.86
C ASN A 37 -3.46 3.04 11.91
N LYS A 38 -4.30 3.82 12.59
CA LYS A 38 -4.10 5.26 12.71
C LYS A 38 -2.78 5.58 13.42
N GLU A 39 -2.46 4.87 14.50
CA GLU A 39 -1.18 5.02 15.20
C GLU A 39 -0.02 4.69 14.27
N ALA A 40 -0.15 3.61 13.48
CA ALA A 40 0.87 3.23 12.49
C ALA A 40 1.05 4.31 11.43
N TRP A 41 -0.04 4.91 10.93
CA TRP A 41 0.05 6.01 9.96
C TRP A 41 0.85 7.17 10.52
N GLN A 42 0.62 7.54 11.77
CA GLN A 42 1.31 8.64 12.43
C GLN A 42 2.80 8.36 12.61
N MET A 43 3.19 7.09 12.65
CA MET A 43 4.58 6.64 12.72
C MET A 43 5.23 6.49 11.34
N GLY A 44 4.45 6.61 10.27
CA GLY A 44 4.96 6.48 8.89
C GLY A 44 4.78 5.11 8.27
N TYR A 45 3.82 4.32 8.75
CA TYR A 45 3.47 3.01 8.19
C TYR A 45 2.05 3.05 7.65
N VAL A 46 1.79 2.39 6.52
CA VAL A 46 0.44 2.39 5.91
C VAL A 46 -0.52 1.43 6.63
N THR A 47 0.00 0.47 7.38
CA THR A 47 -0.78 -0.45 8.21
C THR A 47 -0.01 -0.76 9.48
N ASN A 48 -0.72 -1.26 10.52
CA ASN A 48 -0.03 -1.74 11.71
C ASN A 48 0.88 -2.93 11.39
N TYR A 49 0.46 -3.82 10.47
CA TYR A 49 1.27 -4.96 10.05
C TYR A 49 2.58 -4.52 9.38
N GLY A 50 2.55 -3.42 8.61
CA GLY A 50 3.74 -2.83 8.02
C GLY A 50 4.78 -2.42 9.04
N SER A 51 4.37 -2.12 10.27
CA SER A 51 5.30 -1.75 11.35
C SER A 51 5.99 -2.96 12.00
N SER A 52 5.71 -4.17 11.54
CA SER A 52 6.33 -5.38 12.08
C SER A 52 7.79 -5.53 11.66
N GLN A 53 8.11 -5.29 10.41
CA GLN A 53 9.46 -5.37 9.87
C GLN A 53 9.54 -4.71 8.50
N ALA A 54 10.76 -4.40 8.07
CA ALA A 54 11.01 -3.64 6.83
C ALA A 54 10.43 -4.30 5.57
N THR A 55 10.54 -5.61 5.44
CA THR A 55 10.02 -6.34 4.29
C THR A 55 8.50 -6.23 4.19
N GLU A 56 7.81 -6.33 5.32
CA GLU A 56 6.35 -6.19 5.35
C GLU A 56 5.92 -4.76 5.09
N ASP A 57 6.66 -3.77 5.61
CA ASP A 57 6.43 -2.35 5.34
C ASP A 57 6.49 -2.06 3.84
N PHE A 58 7.55 -2.51 3.18
CA PHE A 58 7.75 -2.34 1.75
C PHE A 58 6.59 -2.93 0.93
N VAL A 59 6.19 -4.15 1.25
CA VAL A 59 5.10 -4.85 0.58
C VAL A 59 3.75 -4.18 0.82
N GLU A 60 3.50 -3.74 2.06
CA GLU A 60 2.23 -3.09 2.43
C GLU A 60 2.05 -1.74 1.75
N VAL A 61 3.12 -0.97 1.56
CA VAL A 61 3.03 0.31 0.83
C VAL A 61 2.58 0.05 -0.61
N ILE A 62 3.21 -0.90 -1.30
CA ILE A 62 2.89 -1.23 -2.69
C ILE A 62 1.45 -1.77 -2.81
N ALA A 63 1.11 -2.78 -2.00
CA ALA A 63 -0.18 -3.45 -2.06
C ALA A 63 -1.33 -2.50 -1.77
N ASN A 64 -1.22 -1.70 -0.72
CA ASN A 64 -2.29 -0.76 -0.35
C ASN A 64 -2.42 0.38 -1.36
N TYR A 65 -1.31 0.85 -1.93
CA TYR A 65 -1.39 1.89 -2.97
C TYR A 65 -2.14 1.39 -4.20
N ILE A 66 -1.89 0.16 -4.63
CA ILE A 66 -2.54 -0.43 -5.80
C ILE A 66 -4.04 -0.66 -5.57
N VAL A 67 -4.40 -1.21 -4.42
CA VAL A 67 -5.76 -1.69 -4.12
C VAL A 67 -6.69 -0.59 -3.62
N LYS A 68 -6.18 0.35 -2.81
CA LYS A 68 -7.02 1.37 -2.18
C LYS A 68 -7.30 2.55 -3.12
N PRO A 69 -8.53 3.11 -3.07
CA PRO A 69 -8.86 4.31 -3.87
C PRO A 69 -8.05 5.53 -3.43
N ASP A 70 -7.92 6.51 -4.33
CA ASP A 70 -7.22 7.75 -4.05
C ASP A 70 -7.77 8.45 -2.79
N ALA A 71 -9.09 8.45 -2.62
CA ALA A 71 -9.73 9.07 -1.45
C ALA A 71 -9.25 8.43 -0.14
N TRP A 72 -9.09 7.11 -0.12
CA TRP A 72 -8.58 6.41 1.05
C TRP A 72 -7.13 6.82 1.34
N TRP A 73 -6.30 6.89 0.30
CA TRP A 73 -4.88 7.23 0.43
C TRP A 73 -4.72 8.66 0.96
N GLN A 74 -5.48 9.61 0.41
CA GLN A 74 -5.45 11.00 0.85
C GLN A 74 -5.92 11.16 2.29
N ASN A 75 -6.97 10.45 2.68
CA ASN A 75 -7.45 10.44 4.07
C ASN A 75 -6.39 9.87 5.02
N MET A 76 -5.74 8.78 4.63
CA MET A 76 -4.67 8.17 5.41
C MET A 76 -3.53 9.15 5.65
N LEU A 77 -3.08 9.86 4.61
CA LEU A 77 -2.02 10.87 4.73
C LEU A 77 -2.44 12.02 5.65
N LYS A 78 -3.69 12.44 5.55
CA LYS A 78 -4.23 13.50 6.41
C LYS A 78 -4.22 13.08 7.88
N GLU A 79 -4.69 11.87 8.17
CA GLU A 79 -4.74 11.34 9.54
C GLU A 79 -3.35 11.00 10.09
N ALA A 80 -2.39 10.73 9.21
CA ALA A 80 -1.00 10.48 9.60
C ALA A 80 -0.30 11.72 10.16
N GLY A 81 -0.78 12.92 9.81
CA GLY A 81 -0.14 14.16 10.19
C GLY A 81 1.07 14.48 9.33
N GLU A 82 1.69 15.62 9.58
CA GLU A 82 2.79 16.12 8.76
C GLU A 82 3.99 15.17 8.71
N GLU A 83 4.45 14.69 9.87
CA GLU A 83 5.59 13.78 9.97
C GLU A 83 5.29 12.41 9.35
N GLY A 84 4.17 11.81 9.73
CA GLY A 84 3.78 10.49 9.23
C GLY A 84 3.57 10.50 7.72
N ALA A 85 2.91 11.54 7.20
CA ALA A 85 2.69 11.69 5.77
C ALA A 85 4.00 11.85 5.00
N ALA A 86 4.94 12.63 5.53
CA ALA A 86 6.24 12.83 4.90
C ALA A 86 7.01 11.52 4.78
N ILE A 87 7.00 10.70 5.83
CA ILE A 87 7.66 9.40 5.85
C ILE A 87 7.00 8.45 4.83
N ILE A 88 5.67 8.39 4.82
CA ILE A 88 4.92 7.54 3.88
C ILE A 88 5.19 7.94 2.43
N ASN A 89 5.21 9.24 2.14
CA ASN A 89 5.51 9.75 0.81
C ASN A 89 6.94 9.39 0.37
N GLN A 90 7.90 9.47 1.27
CA GLN A 90 9.28 9.07 1.01
C GLN A 90 9.34 7.57 0.66
N LYS A 91 8.64 6.73 1.40
CA LYS A 91 8.56 5.29 1.15
C LYS A 91 7.93 5.00 -0.20
N TRP A 92 6.85 5.72 -0.53
CA TRP A 92 6.17 5.56 -1.82
C TRP A 92 7.11 5.89 -2.98
N GLU A 93 7.87 6.98 -2.88
CA GLU A 93 8.83 7.37 -3.92
C GLU A 93 9.90 6.29 -4.14
N ILE A 94 10.41 5.70 -3.06
CA ILE A 94 11.39 4.61 -3.16
C ILE A 94 10.76 3.39 -3.85
N CYS A 95 9.54 3.01 -3.47
CA CYS A 95 8.83 1.89 -4.08
C CYS A 95 8.59 2.14 -5.57
N ASN A 96 8.14 3.34 -5.92
CA ASN A 96 7.87 3.73 -7.31
C ASN A 96 9.13 3.66 -8.16
N THR A 97 10.23 4.21 -7.66
CA THR A 97 11.52 4.20 -8.35
C THR A 97 12.04 2.77 -8.52
N TRP A 98 11.95 1.95 -7.47
CA TRP A 98 12.40 0.56 -7.51
C TRP A 98 11.63 -0.27 -8.54
N LEU A 99 10.30 -0.14 -8.56
CA LEU A 99 9.46 -0.83 -9.54
C LEU A 99 9.76 -0.38 -10.97
N ALA A 100 9.95 0.92 -11.18
CA ALA A 100 10.25 1.45 -12.50
C ALA A 100 11.61 0.98 -13.01
N GLU A 101 12.65 1.04 -12.18
CA GLU A 101 14.02 0.71 -12.58
C GLU A 101 14.29 -0.79 -12.67
N LYS A 102 13.76 -1.58 -11.75
CA LYS A 102 14.07 -3.02 -11.66
C LYS A 102 13.10 -3.89 -12.44
N TRP A 103 11.84 -3.45 -12.58
CA TRP A 103 10.78 -4.26 -13.16
C TRP A 103 10.06 -3.59 -14.33
N ASN A 104 10.42 -2.35 -14.64
CA ASN A 104 9.76 -1.54 -15.67
C ASN A 104 8.24 -1.45 -15.42
N ILE A 105 7.86 -1.31 -14.15
CA ILE A 105 6.47 -1.19 -13.73
C ILE A 105 6.20 0.24 -13.29
N ASP A 106 5.12 0.84 -13.81
CA ASP A 106 4.63 2.15 -13.40
C ASP A 106 3.58 1.94 -12.30
N LEU A 107 3.94 2.28 -11.06
CA LEU A 107 3.07 2.07 -9.90
C LEU A 107 1.76 2.86 -10.02
N GLN A 108 1.81 4.10 -10.52
CA GLN A 108 0.62 4.93 -10.70
C GLN A 108 -0.32 4.32 -11.74
N ALA A 109 0.23 3.87 -12.87
CA ALA A 109 -0.56 3.22 -13.92
C ALA A 109 -1.21 1.93 -13.42
N MET A 110 -0.49 1.17 -12.60
CA MET A 110 -1.01 -0.06 -12.01
C MET A 110 -2.17 0.23 -11.06
N HIS A 111 -2.03 1.27 -10.22
CA HIS A 111 -3.10 1.74 -9.35
C HIS A 111 -4.34 2.13 -10.17
N ASP A 112 -4.16 2.94 -11.20
CA ASP A 112 -5.26 3.43 -12.05
C ASP A 112 -6.00 2.28 -12.71
N GLU A 113 -5.27 1.29 -13.22
CA GLU A 113 -5.86 0.13 -13.88
C GLU A 113 -6.68 -0.73 -12.91
N VAL A 114 -6.16 -0.97 -11.71
CA VAL A 114 -6.86 -1.74 -10.68
C VAL A 114 -8.14 -1.02 -10.23
N GLN A 115 -8.07 0.31 -10.03
CA GLN A 115 -9.24 1.10 -9.64
C GLN A 115 -10.32 1.07 -10.73
N LYS A 116 -9.92 1.15 -11.99
CA LYS A 116 -10.82 1.06 -13.13
C LYS A 116 -11.54 -0.30 -13.17
N ARG A 117 -10.80 -1.39 -13.00
CA ARG A 117 -11.36 -2.75 -12.99
C ARG A 117 -12.31 -2.95 -11.82
N GLN A 118 -11.96 -2.44 -10.65
CA GLN A 118 -12.78 -2.54 -9.44
C GLN A 118 -14.10 -1.79 -9.61
N ASN A 119 -14.06 -0.59 -10.17
CA ASN A 119 -15.26 0.19 -10.47
C ASN A 119 -16.17 -0.53 -11.48
N ASN A 120 -15.60 -1.14 -12.51
CA ASN A 120 -16.35 -1.90 -13.50
C ASN A 120 -17.04 -3.12 -12.88
N LEU A 121 -16.35 -3.83 -11.98
CA LEU A 121 -16.92 -4.97 -11.26
C LEU A 121 -18.09 -4.54 -10.37
N ASP A 122 -17.96 -3.42 -9.67
CA ASP A 122 -19.01 -2.89 -8.81
C ASP A 122 -20.25 -2.50 -9.63
N ILE A 123 -20.04 -1.87 -10.78
CA ILE A 123 -21.13 -1.53 -11.71
C ILE A 123 -21.83 -2.79 -12.21
N GLU A 124 -21.08 -3.81 -12.61
CA GLU A 124 -21.63 -5.09 -13.06
C GLU A 124 -22.48 -5.76 -11.99
N LYS A 125 -21.99 -5.75 -10.73
CA LYS A 125 -22.75 -6.31 -9.60
C LYS A 125 -24.07 -5.59 -9.39
N VAL A 126 -24.07 -4.27 -9.44
CA VAL A 126 -25.29 -3.47 -9.29
C VAL A 126 -26.27 -3.76 -10.44
N MET A 127 -25.78 -3.82 -11.66
CA MET A 127 -26.60 -4.12 -12.84
C MET A 127 -27.20 -5.52 -12.75
N ASN A 128 -26.44 -6.52 -12.32
CA ASN A 128 -26.92 -7.87 -12.15
C ASN A 128 -28.00 -7.98 -11.07
N LEU A 129 -27.82 -7.25 -9.96
CA LEU A 129 -28.81 -7.21 -8.88
C LEU A 129 -30.12 -6.55 -9.37
N GLU A 130 -30.02 -5.46 -10.10
CA GLU A 130 -31.18 -4.79 -10.69
C GLU A 130 -31.93 -5.70 -11.67
N PHE A 131 -31.19 -6.42 -12.50
CA PHE A 131 -31.76 -7.37 -13.45
C PHE A 131 -32.53 -8.48 -12.73
N LEU A 132 -31.95 -9.03 -11.66
CA LEU A 132 -32.57 -10.08 -10.86
C LEU A 132 -33.83 -9.57 -10.12
N ASN A 133 -33.75 -8.34 -9.60
CA ASN A 133 -34.86 -7.73 -8.85
C ASN A 133 -35.95 -7.16 -9.76
N GLY A 134 -35.61 -6.84 -10.99
CA GLY A 134 -36.53 -6.29 -11.97
C GLY A 134 -37.52 -7.29 -12.58
N LYS A 135 -37.39 -8.55 -12.19
CA LYS A 135 -38.29 -9.61 -12.59
C LYS A 135 -39.38 -9.84 -11.54
#